data_d23b71c15d93a95b92e670292cee5649
#
_entry.id   d23b71c15d93a95b92e670292cee5649
#
_cell.length_a   1.000
_cell.length_b   1.000
_cell.length_c   1.000
_cell.angle_alpha   90.00
_cell.angle_beta   90.00
_cell.angle_gamma   90.00
#
_symmetry.space_group_name_H-M   'P 1'
#
loop_
_entity.id
_entity.type
_entity.pdbx_description
1 polymer ?
#
loop_
_entity_poly.entity_id
_entity_poly.type
_entity_poly.pdbx_seq_one_letter_code
_entity_poly.pdbx_strand_id
1 'polypeptide(L)'
;IRIGNKLYFGEDESMVAEVIDNTTSRGRTLRFLYDGPYDEFKANLFALGKTPVPEWVKADPTPEDAEYFQTIFAANEGAVSAPAAGLHFSRELFNRMILKDIEKTFITVHMGIGHFRKVDVEDLSKHRMDGERMIISEEAAAKINSTKKAGHKVLAVGVTVARALETYVTTTNEVKANDIWTNKFIFPPYTYSIPDAFVSNFHRPESTMLMCVAAFGGYKNVMHAYEVALEQDYRFGPYGDALLIVD
;
A
#
# COMPACT_ATOMS: atom_id res chain seq x y z
N ILE A 1 -3.45 -14.40 -22.96
CA ILE A 1 -3.41 -13.07 -23.56
C ILE A 1 -1.99 -12.83 -24.06
N ARG A 2 -1.83 -12.53 -25.36
CA ARG A 2 -0.54 -12.34 -26.05
C ARG A 2 -0.42 -10.92 -26.57
N ILE A 3 0.81 -10.48 -26.84
CA ILE A 3 1.08 -9.20 -27.52
C ILE A 3 0.32 -9.17 -28.85
N GLY A 4 -0.31 -8.07 -29.16
CA GLY A 4 -1.16 -7.86 -30.34
C GLY A 4 -2.62 -8.25 -30.16
N ASN A 5 -3.00 -8.94 -29.04
CA ASN A 5 -4.41 -9.18 -28.77
C ASN A 5 -5.13 -7.87 -28.43
N LYS A 6 -6.36 -7.73 -28.87
CA LYS A 6 -7.28 -6.67 -28.43
C LYS A 6 -8.13 -7.17 -27.28
N LEU A 7 -8.34 -6.31 -26.31
CA LEU A 7 -9.21 -6.50 -25.16
C LEU A 7 -10.32 -5.47 -25.24
N TYR A 8 -11.54 -5.90 -24.97
CA TYR A 8 -12.76 -5.10 -25.04
C TYR A 8 -13.31 -4.94 -23.64
N PHE A 9 -13.71 -3.72 -23.27
CA PHE A 9 -14.21 -3.37 -21.96
C PHE A 9 -15.56 -2.67 -22.08
N GLY A 10 -16.41 -2.85 -21.06
CA GLY A 10 -17.79 -2.40 -21.05
C GLY A 10 -18.74 -3.43 -21.67
N GLU A 11 -20.02 -3.37 -21.30
CA GLU A 11 -21.06 -4.27 -21.85
C GLU A 11 -21.27 -4.05 -23.35
N ASP A 12 -21.02 -2.82 -23.81
CA ASP A 12 -21.13 -2.39 -25.20
C ASP A 12 -19.82 -2.50 -25.97
N GLU A 13 -18.75 -3.03 -25.34
CA GLU A 13 -17.39 -3.13 -25.91
C GLU A 13 -16.84 -1.78 -26.40
N SER A 14 -17.31 -0.66 -25.82
CA SER A 14 -16.99 0.70 -26.28
C SER A 14 -15.54 1.10 -26.05
N MET A 15 -14.86 0.47 -25.10
CA MET A 15 -13.45 0.75 -24.81
C MET A 15 -12.58 -0.43 -25.22
N VAL A 16 -11.58 -0.16 -26.06
CA VAL A 16 -10.68 -1.17 -26.61
C VAL A 16 -9.25 -0.88 -26.26
N ALA A 17 -8.51 -1.91 -25.86
CA ALA A 17 -7.06 -1.80 -25.67
C ALA A 17 -6.32 -2.91 -26.39
N GLU A 18 -5.13 -2.58 -26.89
CA GLU A 18 -4.19 -3.52 -27.48
C GLU A 18 -3.10 -3.90 -26.46
N VAL A 19 -2.78 -5.18 -26.36
CA VAL A 19 -1.65 -5.66 -25.55
C VAL A 19 -0.36 -5.35 -26.32
N ILE A 20 0.44 -4.44 -25.79
CA ILE A 20 1.68 -4.00 -26.46
C ILE A 20 2.95 -4.59 -25.86
N ASP A 21 2.89 -5.06 -24.58
CA ASP A 21 4.04 -5.68 -23.93
C ASP A 21 3.62 -6.60 -22.79
N ASN A 22 4.54 -7.46 -22.36
CA ASN A 22 4.43 -8.28 -21.17
C ASN A 22 5.22 -7.63 -20.03
N THR A 23 4.56 -7.36 -18.90
CA THR A 23 5.30 -6.93 -17.72
C THR A 23 6.04 -8.10 -17.09
N THR A 24 7.12 -7.84 -16.36
CA THR A 24 7.89 -8.86 -15.63
C THR A 24 7.07 -9.58 -14.56
N SER A 25 5.95 -9.00 -14.15
CA SER A 25 5.08 -9.40 -13.06
C SER A 25 3.82 -10.17 -13.48
N ARG A 26 3.85 -10.89 -14.59
CA ARG A 26 2.69 -11.59 -15.17
C ARG A 26 1.55 -10.66 -15.63
N GLY A 27 1.76 -9.35 -15.62
CA GLY A 27 0.84 -8.37 -16.16
C GLY A 27 0.98 -8.19 -17.67
N ARG A 28 0.21 -7.26 -18.20
CA ARG A 28 0.27 -6.83 -19.60
C ARG A 28 0.27 -5.31 -19.64
N THR A 29 1.08 -4.73 -20.52
CA THR A 29 0.99 -3.32 -20.85
C THR A 29 -0.07 -3.16 -21.94
N LEU A 30 -1.05 -2.31 -21.68
CA LEU A 30 -2.16 -2.05 -22.58
C LEU A 30 -2.02 -0.65 -23.17
N ARG A 31 -2.28 -0.53 -24.45
CA ARG A 31 -2.48 0.73 -25.15
C ARG A 31 -3.96 0.86 -25.48
N PHE A 32 -4.65 1.79 -24.85
CA PHE A 32 -6.03 2.07 -25.18
C PHE A 32 -6.13 2.75 -26.56
N LEU A 33 -7.05 2.27 -27.36
CA LEU A 33 -7.35 2.80 -28.69
C LEU A 33 -8.51 3.79 -28.54
N TYR A 34 -8.17 5.06 -28.33
CA TYR A 34 -9.13 6.12 -28.08
C TYR A 34 -8.66 7.41 -28.75
N ASP A 35 -9.51 8.01 -29.58
CA ASP A 35 -9.18 9.18 -30.39
C ASP A 35 -9.70 10.50 -29.82
N GLY A 36 -10.36 10.48 -28.65
CA GLY A 36 -10.92 11.65 -27.97
C GLY A 36 -9.95 12.34 -27.01
N PRO A 37 -10.40 13.42 -26.36
CA PRO A 37 -9.65 14.11 -25.33
C PRO A 37 -9.32 13.20 -24.14
N TYR A 38 -8.17 13.44 -23.48
CA TYR A 38 -7.73 12.63 -22.35
C TYR A 38 -8.71 12.62 -21.18
N ASP A 39 -9.33 13.76 -20.87
CA ASP A 39 -10.29 13.86 -19.76
C ASP A 39 -11.56 13.03 -20.00
N GLU A 40 -12.02 12.97 -21.26
CA GLU A 40 -13.12 12.10 -21.66
C GLU A 40 -12.74 10.63 -21.60
N PHE A 41 -11.55 10.27 -22.11
CA PHE A 41 -11.01 8.92 -21.94
C PHE A 41 -10.96 8.49 -20.49
N LYS A 42 -10.44 9.36 -19.61
CA LYS A 42 -10.33 9.10 -18.18
C LYS A 42 -11.71 8.92 -17.53
N ALA A 43 -12.67 9.76 -17.87
CA ALA A 43 -14.05 9.64 -17.38
C ALA A 43 -14.69 8.31 -17.79
N ASN A 44 -14.53 7.91 -19.05
CA ASN A 44 -15.03 6.64 -19.57
C ASN A 44 -14.36 5.44 -18.89
N LEU A 45 -13.03 5.50 -18.70
CA LEU A 45 -12.29 4.44 -17.99
C LEU A 45 -12.77 4.30 -16.53
N PHE A 46 -12.99 5.40 -15.84
CA PHE A 46 -13.47 5.39 -14.45
C PHE A 46 -14.92 4.91 -14.33
N ALA A 47 -15.77 5.21 -15.33
CA ALA A 47 -17.14 4.71 -15.38
C ALA A 47 -17.22 3.17 -15.50
N LEU A 48 -16.21 2.54 -16.10
CA LEU A 48 -16.09 1.08 -16.17
C LEU A 48 -15.50 0.47 -14.90
N GLY A 49 -14.80 1.26 -14.09
CA GLY A 49 -14.14 0.82 -12.87
C GLY A 49 -15.13 0.50 -11.76
N LYS A 50 -14.79 -0.49 -10.93
CA LYS A 50 -15.51 -0.79 -9.70
C LYS A 50 -14.57 -0.61 -8.51
N THR A 51 -15.12 -0.22 -7.34
CA THR A 51 -14.36 -0.18 -6.10
C THR A 51 -13.81 -1.56 -5.78
N PRO A 52 -12.49 -1.71 -5.53
CA PRO A 52 -11.86 -3.01 -5.28
C PRO A 52 -12.15 -3.52 -3.87
N VAL A 53 -13.38 -3.97 -3.63
CA VAL A 53 -13.73 -4.63 -2.36
C VAL A 53 -13.09 -6.02 -2.26
N PRO A 54 -12.79 -6.51 -1.03
CA PRO A 54 -12.24 -7.84 -0.85
C PRO A 54 -13.14 -8.95 -1.41
N GLU A 55 -12.55 -9.99 -1.98
CA GLU A 55 -13.26 -11.13 -2.61
C GLU A 55 -14.26 -11.86 -1.69
N TRP A 56 -14.07 -11.77 -0.36
CA TRP A 56 -15.02 -12.37 0.59
C TRP A 56 -16.27 -11.52 0.84
N VAL A 57 -16.27 -10.27 0.41
CA VAL A 57 -17.48 -9.44 0.36
C VAL A 57 -18.29 -9.91 -0.84
N LYS A 58 -19.38 -10.64 -0.57
CA LYS A 58 -20.19 -11.29 -1.62
C LYS A 58 -21.17 -10.33 -2.32
N ALA A 59 -21.20 -9.07 -1.92
CA ALA A 59 -22.05 -8.04 -2.52
C ALA A 59 -21.26 -7.22 -3.54
N ASP A 60 -21.94 -6.73 -4.57
CA ASP A 60 -21.37 -5.71 -5.45
C ASP A 60 -21.03 -4.44 -4.65
N PRO A 61 -19.92 -3.74 -4.98
CA PRO A 61 -19.58 -2.50 -4.31
C PRO A 61 -20.66 -1.45 -4.47
N THR A 62 -20.97 -0.78 -3.38
CA THR A 62 -21.88 0.36 -3.35
C THR A 62 -21.15 1.68 -3.57
N PRO A 63 -21.82 2.79 -3.89
CA PRO A 63 -21.18 4.11 -3.95
C PRO A 63 -20.50 4.51 -2.63
N GLU A 64 -21.07 4.12 -1.48
CA GLU A 64 -20.51 4.36 -0.15
C GLU A 64 -19.18 3.61 0.05
N ASP A 65 -19.02 2.41 -0.53
CA ASP A 65 -17.76 1.68 -0.48
C ASP A 65 -16.62 2.46 -1.15
N ALA A 66 -16.90 3.21 -2.21
CA ALA A 66 -15.91 4.04 -2.87
C ALA A 66 -15.38 5.14 -1.93
N GLU A 67 -16.23 5.71 -1.07
CA GLU A 67 -15.85 6.69 -0.06
C GLU A 67 -15.10 6.02 1.11
N TYR A 68 -15.60 4.90 1.62
CA TYR A 68 -14.99 4.16 2.73
C TYR A 68 -13.63 3.54 2.36
N PHE A 69 -13.41 3.20 1.10
CA PHE A 69 -12.13 2.67 0.60
C PHE A 69 -11.12 3.74 0.23
N GLN A 70 -11.35 5.00 0.60
CA GLN A 70 -10.41 6.07 0.34
C GLN A 70 -10.01 6.78 1.64
N THR A 71 -8.72 7.10 1.77
CA THR A 71 -8.24 7.87 2.91
C THR A 71 -8.63 9.34 2.76
N ILE A 72 -8.85 10.02 3.89
CA ILE A 72 -9.18 11.46 3.91
C ILE A 72 -8.03 12.36 3.44
N PHE A 73 -6.84 11.77 3.20
CA PHE A 73 -5.62 12.45 2.74
C PHE A 73 -5.13 11.95 1.38
N ALA A 74 -5.95 11.22 0.64
CA ALA A 74 -5.63 10.85 -0.73
C ALA A 74 -5.48 12.09 -1.61
N ALA A 75 -4.38 12.18 -2.36
CA ALA A 75 -4.04 13.35 -3.16
C ALA A 75 -3.61 13.01 -4.59
N ASN A 76 -2.87 11.91 -4.78
CA ASN A 76 -2.27 11.56 -6.06
C ASN A 76 -2.84 10.24 -6.57
N GLU A 77 -3.45 10.26 -7.74
CA GLU A 77 -3.98 9.08 -8.40
C GLU A 77 -2.87 8.14 -8.90
N GLY A 78 -3.11 6.82 -8.92
CA GLY A 78 -2.18 5.85 -9.49
C GLY A 78 -2.04 4.54 -8.71
N ALA A 79 -2.62 4.41 -7.52
CA ALA A 79 -2.67 3.15 -6.79
C ALA A 79 -3.93 2.35 -7.12
N VAL A 80 -3.84 1.02 -7.08
CA VAL A 80 -4.99 0.12 -7.30
C VAL A 80 -5.87 -0.04 -6.05
N SER A 81 -5.39 0.41 -4.89
CA SER A 81 -6.12 0.33 -3.62
C SER A 81 -5.64 1.40 -2.65
N ALA A 82 -6.53 1.80 -1.72
CA ALA A 82 -6.17 2.69 -0.63
C ALA A 82 -5.21 1.99 0.37
N PRO A 83 -4.36 2.75 1.09
CA PRO A 83 -3.55 2.22 2.18
C PRO A 83 -4.45 1.90 3.39
N ALA A 84 -4.79 0.61 3.57
CA ALA A 84 -5.78 0.17 4.56
C ALA A 84 -5.51 0.70 5.99
N ALA A 85 -4.26 0.72 6.43
CA ALA A 85 -3.90 1.28 7.73
C ALA A 85 -4.22 2.78 7.86
N GLY A 86 -4.19 3.51 6.74
CA GLY A 86 -4.56 4.93 6.68
C GLY A 86 -6.05 5.18 6.84
N LEU A 87 -6.91 4.20 6.53
CA LEU A 87 -8.37 4.30 6.69
C LEU A 87 -8.79 4.47 8.16
N HIS A 88 -7.95 4.03 9.10
CA HIS A 88 -8.20 4.23 10.54
C HIS A 88 -7.98 5.67 11.01
N PHE A 89 -7.42 6.55 10.18
CA PHE A 89 -7.10 7.93 10.54
C PHE A 89 -8.21 8.89 10.10
N SER A 90 -9.12 9.18 11.02
CA SER A 90 -10.19 10.15 10.82
C SER A 90 -9.70 11.61 11.02
N ARG A 91 -10.52 12.57 10.59
CA ARG A 91 -10.29 14.00 10.86
C ARG A 91 -10.23 14.29 12.35
N GLU A 92 -11.08 13.60 13.13
CA GLU A 92 -11.07 13.73 14.59
C GLU A 92 -9.76 13.24 15.20
N LEU A 93 -9.24 12.08 14.76
CA LEU A 93 -7.96 11.57 15.22
C LEU A 93 -6.83 12.55 14.88
N PHE A 94 -6.79 13.12 13.67
CA PHE A 94 -5.81 14.13 13.31
C PHE A 94 -5.89 15.37 14.19
N ASN A 95 -7.09 15.83 14.54
CA ASN A 95 -7.26 16.95 15.48
C ASN A 95 -6.72 16.61 16.88
N ARG A 96 -6.99 15.40 17.37
CA ARG A 96 -6.44 14.92 18.66
C ARG A 96 -4.91 14.82 18.63
N MET A 97 -4.32 14.42 17.49
CA MET A 97 -2.86 14.40 17.32
C MET A 97 -2.27 15.81 17.43
N ILE A 98 -2.89 16.80 16.76
CA ILE A 98 -2.46 18.20 16.86
C ILE A 98 -2.47 18.69 18.30
N LEU A 99 -3.53 18.37 19.08
CA LEU A 99 -3.64 18.76 20.50
C LEU A 99 -2.59 18.06 21.39
N LYS A 100 -1.93 17.04 20.88
CA LYS A 100 -0.84 16.31 21.56
C LYS A 100 0.54 16.60 20.98
N ASP A 101 0.66 17.62 20.16
CA ASP A 101 1.88 17.99 19.44
C ASP A 101 2.50 16.84 18.63
N ILE A 102 1.62 15.92 18.14
CA ILE A 102 2.04 14.84 17.23
C ILE A 102 1.98 15.36 15.82
N GLU A 103 3.14 15.53 15.21
CA GLU A 103 3.27 15.97 13.84
C GLU A 103 3.00 14.85 12.84
N LYS A 104 2.57 15.22 11.65
CA LYS A 104 2.36 14.28 10.53
C LYS A 104 3.04 14.78 9.27
N THR A 105 3.43 13.82 8.44
CA THR A 105 3.86 14.08 7.06
C THR A 105 3.35 12.95 6.16
N PHE A 106 3.34 13.19 4.85
CA PHE A 106 2.80 12.25 3.88
C PHE A 106 3.85 11.91 2.84
N ILE A 107 3.81 10.68 2.37
CA ILE A 107 4.53 10.20 1.19
C ILE A 107 3.52 9.62 0.20
N THR A 108 3.88 9.54 -1.06
CA THR A 108 3.04 8.90 -2.08
C THR A 108 3.63 7.54 -2.45
N VAL A 109 2.77 6.50 -2.43
CA VAL A 109 3.13 5.18 -2.95
C VAL A 109 2.02 4.71 -3.89
N HIS A 110 2.38 4.46 -5.14
CA HIS A 110 1.47 3.89 -6.13
C HIS A 110 1.54 2.37 -6.06
N MET A 111 0.71 1.81 -5.18
CA MET A 111 0.65 0.39 -4.94
C MET A 111 0.02 -0.33 -6.14
N GLY A 112 0.70 -1.35 -6.64
CA GLY A 112 0.25 -2.17 -7.75
C GLY A 112 -0.47 -3.45 -7.30
N ILE A 113 -1.11 -4.15 -8.25
CA ILE A 113 -1.84 -5.40 -7.99
C ILE A 113 -0.93 -6.51 -7.44
N GLY A 114 0.37 -6.47 -7.73
CA GLY A 114 1.35 -7.43 -7.23
C GLY A 114 1.50 -7.45 -5.72
N HIS A 115 1.11 -6.36 -5.04
CA HIS A 115 1.11 -6.26 -3.58
C HIS A 115 0.20 -7.30 -2.91
N PHE A 116 -0.85 -7.75 -3.60
CA PHE A 116 -1.82 -8.72 -3.09
C PHE A 116 -1.46 -10.17 -3.44
N ARG A 117 -0.34 -10.39 -4.12
CA ARG A 117 0.09 -11.74 -4.47
C ARG A 117 0.59 -12.49 -3.25
N LYS A 118 0.27 -13.78 -3.20
CA LYS A 118 0.82 -14.69 -2.21
C LYS A 118 2.30 -14.94 -2.47
N VAL A 119 3.04 -15.18 -1.41
CA VAL A 119 4.38 -15.74 -1.47
C VAL A 119 4.24 -17.24 -1.68
N ASP A 120 4.68 -17.71 -2.85
CA ASP A 120 4.54 -19.09 -3.32
C ASP A 120 5.89 -19.84 -3.39
N VAL A 121 6.86 -19.39 -2.60
CA VAL A 121 8.20 -19.97 -2.52
C VAL A 121 8.54 -20.38 -1.10
N GLU A 122 9.23 -21.52 -0.93
CA GLU A 122 9.72 -21.97 0.38
C GLU A 122 10.88 -21.10 0.90
N ASP A 123 11.77 -20.70 0.01
CA ASP A 123 12.89 -19.81 0.30
C ASP A 123 12.49 -18.36 -0.03
N LEU A 124 12.22 -17.58 1.02
CA LEU A 124 11.74 -16.19 0.89
C LEU A 124 12.70 -15.30 0.10
N SER A 125 13.99 -15.61 0.07
CA SER A 125 14.98 -14.86 -0.71
C SER A 125 14.75 -14.96 -2.23
N LYS A 126 13.98 -15.95 -2.68
CA LYS A 126 13.62 -16.18 -4.08
C LYS A 126 12.33 -15.44 -4.49
N HIS A 127 11.57 -14.96 -3.53
CA HIS A 127 10.37 -14.18 -3.85
C HIS A 127 10.73 -12.86 -4.53
N ARG A 128 9.99 -12.52 -5.57
CA ARG A 128 10.17 -11.25 -6.30
C ARG A 128 8.92 -10.41 -6.16
N MET A 129 9.06 -9.27 -5.49
CA MET A 129 8.00 -8.26 -5.46
C MET A 129 7.96 -7.48 -6.77
N ASP A 130 6.74 -7.12 -7.17
CA ASP A 130 6.54 -6.19 -8.27
C ASP A 130 7.03 -4.79 -7.87
N GLY A 131 7.45 -4.02 -8.88
CA GLY A 131 7.84 -2.63 -8.67
C GLY A 131 6.64 -1.76 -8.34
N GLU A 132 6.78 -0.88 -7.35
CA GLU A 132 5.82 0.15 -6.97
C GLU A 132 6.54 1.50 -6.95
N ARG A 133 5.92 2.53 -7.57
CA ARG A 133 6.48 3.87 -7.55
C ARG A 133 6.24 4.50 -6.18
N MET A 134 7.29 5.06 -5.60
CA MET A 134 7.22 5.82 -4.35
C MET A 134 7.83 7.21 -4.52
N ILE A 135 7.24 8.19 -3.84
CA ILE A 135 7.66 9.59 -3.86
C ILE A 135 7.76 10.07 -2.42
N ILE A 136 8.94 10.50 -2.03
CA ILE A 136 9.21 11.16 -0.74
C ILE A 136 9.69 12.57 -1.06
N SER A 137 8.92 13.58 -0.67
CA SER A 137 9.30 14.99 -0.88
C SER A 137 10.46 15.40 0.02
N GLU A 138 11.14 16.50 -0.34
CA GLU A 138 12.19 17.08 0.50
C GLU A 138 11.66 17.49 1.88
N GLU A 139 10.43 18.03 1.93
CA GLU A 139 9.78 18.41 3.18
C GLU A 139 9.53 17.18 4.08
N ALA A 140 8.98 16.09 3.51
CA ALA A 140 8.74 14.85 4.25
C ALA A 140 10.05 14.25 4.78
N ALA A 141 11.07 14.15 3.93
CA ALA A 141 12.39 13.65 4.33
C ALA A 141 13.02 14.51 5.43
N ALA A 142 13.00 15.84 5.29
CA ALA A 142 13.54 16.76 6.30
C ALA A 142 12.81 16.61 7.64
N LYS A 143 11.47 16.50 7.64
CA LYS A 143 10.66 16.32 8.84
C LYS A 143 10.97 15.01 9.54
N ILE A 144 11.04 13.89 8.83
CA ILE A 144 11.40 12.57 9.38
C ILE A 144 12.80 12.62 9.99
N ASN A 145 13.77 13.17 9.26
CA ASN A 145 15.16 13.21 9.73
C ASN A 145 15.33 14.13 10.95
N SER A 146 14.65 15.29 10.99
CA SER A 146 14.69 16.18 12.15
C SER A 146 14.06 15.53 13.39
N THR A 147 12.96 14.79 13.23
CA THR A 147 12.32 14.02 14.29
C THR A 147 13.29 12.99 14.89
N LYS A 148 13.98 12.21 14.05
CA LYS A 148 14.98 11.23 14.49
C LYS A 148 16.17 11.90 15.18
N LYS A 149 16.70 13.01 14.65
CA LYS A 149 17.79 13.77 15.25
C LYS A 149 17.44 14.36 16.62
N ALA A 150 16.19 14.74 16.81
CA ALA A 150 15.69 15.21 18.10
C ALA A 150 15.44 14.09 19.13
N GLY A 151 15.65 12.82 18.77
CA GLY A 151 15.42 11.67 19.63
C GLY A 151 13.94 11.29 19.78
N HIS A 152 13.09 11.81 18.89
CA HIS A 152 11.67 11.45 18.87
C HIS A 152 11.41 10.24 17.98
N LYS A 153 10.24 9.60 18.17
CA LYS A 153 9.85 8.40 17.45
C LYS A 153 9.13 8.72 16.14
N VAL A 154 9.38 7.90 15.13
CA VAL A 154 8.69 7.92 13.83
C VAL A 154 7.75 6.73 13.75
N LEU A 155 6.45 7.02 13.66
CA LEU A 155 5.39 6.02 13.46
C LEU A 155 5.11 5.86 11.96
N ALA A 156 5.35 4.68 11.40
CA ALA A 156 4.93 4.34 10.06
C ALA A 156 3.47 3.85 10.06
N VAL A 157 2.62 4.47 9.23
CA VAL A 157 1.23 4.05 9.05
C VAL A 157 1.10 3.30 7.73
N GLY A 158 1.09 1.96 7.83
CA GLY A 158 0.98 1.03 6.72
C GLY A 158 2.30 0.41 6.28
N VAL A 159 2.19 -0.83 5.80
CA VAL A 159 3.31 -1.62 5.25
C VAL A 159 3.99 -0.89 4.09
N THR A 160 3.23 -0.23 3.24
CA THR A 160 3.74 0.53 2.10
C THR A 160 4.64 1.69 2.55
N VAL A 161 4.26 2.40 3.61
CA VAL A 161 5.08 3.48 4.20
C VAL A 161 6.36 2.90 4.79
N ALA A 162 6.27 1.85 5.61
CA ALA A 162 7.44 1.22 6.20
C ALA A 162 8.44 0.76 5.13
N ARG A 163 7.98 0.09 4.06
CA ARG A 163 8.81 -0.33 2.93
C ARG A 163 9.45 0.85 2.18
N ALA A 164 8.68 1.90 1.95
CA ALA A 164 9.17 3.10 1.26
C ALA A 164 10.29 3.77 2.06
N LEU A 165 10.11 3.96 3.36
CA LEU A 165 11.12 4.53 4.25
C LEU A 165 12.41 3.70 4.28
N GLU A 166 12.28 2.36 4.28
CA GLU A 166 13.42 1.45 4.29
C GLU A 166 14.07 1.21 2.91
N THR A 167 13.43 1.65 1.82
CA THR A 167 13.96 1.44 0.46
C THR A 167 15.20 2.29 0.20
N TYR A 168 15.22 3.51 0.72
CA TYR A 168 16.28 4.47 0.39
C TYR A 168 16.84 5.15 1.64
N VAL A 169 17.31 4.31 2.57
CA VAL A 169 17.99 4.76 3.78
C VAL A 169 19.46 4.95 3.49
N THR A 170 20.03 6.07 3.95
CA THR A 170 21.46 6.32 3.85
C THR A 170 22.24 5.51 4.89
N THR A 171 23.58 5.46 4.73
CA THR A 171 24.47 4.86 5.74
C THR A 171 24.43 5.58 7.10
N THR A 172 23.88 6.80 7.13
CA THR A 172 23.66 7.60 8.34
C THR A 172 22.23 7.46 8.90
N ASN A 173 21.46 6.47 8.43
CA ASN A 173 20.06 6.26 8.82
C ASN A 173 19.16 7.49 8.56
N GLU A 174 19.37 8.16 7.44
CA GLU A 174 18.55 9.28 7.01
C GLU A 174 17.72 8.91 5.78
N VAL A 175 16.49 9.42 5.70
CA VAL A 175 15.64 9.33 4.53
C VAL A 175 16.04 10.40 3.52
N LYS A 176 16.14 10.06 2.24
CA LYS A 176 16.33 11.02 1.14
C LYS A 176 15.03 11.24 0.39
N ALA A 177 14.81 12.49 -0.04
CA ALA A 177 13.78 12.81 -1.02
C ALA A 177 14.08 12.06 -2.33
N ASN A 178 13.04 11.48 -2.91
CA ASN A 178 13.15 10.68 -4.13
C ASN A 178 11.81 10.49 -4.83
N ASP A 179 11.88 10.10 -6.10
CA ASP A 179 10.78 9.62 -6.92
C ASP A 179 11.30 8.40 -7.69
N ILE A 180 11.15 7.22 -7.11
CA ILE A 180 11.74 5.98 -7.62
C ILE A 180 10.78 4.80 -7.54
N TRP A 181 11.15 3.72 -8.20
CA TRP A 181 10.50 2.44 -8.10
C TRP A 181 11.16 1.56 -7.04
N THR A 182 10.37 0.91 -6.20
CA THR A 182 10.85 -0.06 -5.21
C THR A 182 10.22 -1.43 -5.44
N ASN A 183 11.02 -2.45 -5.33
CA ASN A 183 10.61 -3.85 -5.24
C ASN A 183 11.11 -4.48 -3.93
N LYS A 184 11.39 -3.67 -2.93
CA LYS A 184 11.94 -4.12 -1.65
C LYS A 184 10.97 -5.06 -0.96
N PHE A 185 11.41 -6.28 -0.71
CA PHE A 185 10.74 -7.29 0.09
C PHE A 185 11.35 -7.33 1.49
N ILE A 186 10.56 -7.08 2.51
CA ILE A 186 10.97 -7.11 3.91
C ILE A 186 10.36 -8.34 4.58
N PHE A 187 11.20 -9.17 5.16
CA PHE A 187 10.82 -10.38 5.90
C PHE A 187 11.86 -10.67 7.00
N PRO A 188 11.52 -11.45 8.04
CA PRO A 188 12.48 -11.79 9.10
C PRO A 188 13.65 -12.65 8.59
N PRO A 189 14.90 -12.42 9.10
CA PRO A 189 15.26 -11.34 10.02
C PRO A 189 15.53 -10.02 9.27
N TYR A 190 14.93 -8.94 9.71
CA TYR A 190 15.19 -7.60 9.18
C TYR A 190 15.15 -6.59 10.32
N THR A 191 16.12 -5.67 10.36
CA THR A 191 16.15 -4.57 11.33
C THR A 191 15.76 -3.27 10.63
N TYR A 192 14.70 -2.64 11.08
CA TYR A 192 14.25 -1.36 10.57
C TYR A 192 15.17 -0.24 11.06
N SER A 193 15.42 0.72 10.19
CA SER A 193 16.30 1.87 10.46
C SER A 193 15.51 3.14 10.78
N ILE A 194 14.37 3.34 10.16
CA ILE A 194 13.62 4.59 10.26
C ILE A 194 12.38 4.47 11.14
N PRO A 195 11.42 3.57 10.94
CA PRO A 195 10.25 3.45 11.81
C PRO A 195 10.63 2.94 13.20
N ASP A 196 10.13 3.62 14.23
CA ASP A 196 10.24 3.21 15.65
C ASP A 196 8.93 2.62 16.16
N ALA A 197 7.84 2.82 15.42
CA ALA A 197 6.52 2.25 15.69
C ALA A 197 5.78 2.02 14.38
N PHE A 198 4.81 1.13 14.38
CA PHE A 198 4.15 0.68 13.16
C PHE A 198 2.65 0.45 13.37
N VAL A 199 1.82 1.08 12.53
CA VAL A 199 0.39 0.76 12.41
C VAL A 199 0.16 -0.04 11.14
N SER A 200 -0.55 -1.15 11.28
CA SER A 200 -0.94 -2.04 10.18
C SER A 200 -2.35 -2.57 10.37
N ASN A 201 -2.89 -3.26 9.38
CA ASN A 201 -4.04 -4.13 9.56
C ASN A 201 -3.58 -5.56 9.83
N PHE A 202 -4.52 -6.42 10.21
CA PHE A 202 -4.28 -7.87 10.22
C PHE A 202 -4.32 -8.40 8.80
N HIS A 203 -3.21 -8.98 8.35
CA HIS A 203 -3.01 -9.45 6.98
C HIS A 203 -3.22 -10.95 6.85
N ARG A 204 -3.49 -11.40 5.62
CA ARG A 204 -3.65 -12.82 5.30
C ARG A 204 -2.34 -13.59 5.48
N PRO A 205 -2.41 -14.90 5.80
CA PRO A 205 -1.25 -15.79 5.69
C PRO A 205 -0.61 -15.73 4.31
N GLU A 206 0.68 -16.05 4.24
CA GLU A 206 1.47 -16.08 3.00
C GLU A 206 1.54 -14.72 2.26
N SER A 207 1.17 -13.62 2.91
CA SER A 207 1.28 -12.29 2.32
C SER A 207 2.62 -11.62 2.64
N THR A 208 3.15 -10.86 1.68
CA THR A 208 4.34 -10.02 1.89
C THR A 208 4.12 -8.99 2.99
N MET A 209 2.87 -8.60 3.21
CA MET A 209 2.46 -7.65 4.25
C MET A 209 2.62 -8.25 5.65
N LEU A 210 2.14 -9.48 5.89
CA LEU A 210 2.35 -10.16 7.17
C LEU A 210 3.83 -10.36 7.48
N MET A 211 4.64 -10.69 6.46
CA MET A 211 6.08 -10.85 6.64
C MET A 211 6.77 -9.54 7.02
N CYS A 212 6.35 -8.41 6.44
CA CYS A 212 6.84 -7.09 6.80
C CYS A 212 6.49 -6.73 8.25
N VAL A 213 5.24 -7.00 8.69
CA VAL A 213 4.81 -6.80 10.09
C VAL A 213 5.57 -7.72 11.04
N ALA A 214 5.75 -8.99 10.68
CA ALA A 214 6.50 -9.95 11.50
C ALA A 214 8.00 -9.60 11.61
N ALA A 215 8.56 -8.98 10.58
CA ALA A 215 9.93 -8.46 10.63
C ALA A 215 10.08 -7.29 11.60
N PHE A 216 9.03 -6.47 11.78
CA PHE A 216 9.04 -5.35 12.71
C PHE A 216 8.78 -5.77 14.15
N GLY A 217 7.66 -6.46 14.41
CA GLY A 217 7.23 -6.82 15.76
C GLY A 217 7.85 -8.12 16.31
N GLY A 218 8.67 -8.81 15.50
CA GLY A 218 9.17 -10.15 15.81
C GLY A 218 8.13 -11.24 15.55
N TYR A 219 8.55 -12.30 14.87
CA TYR A 219 7.65 -13.35 14.40
C TYR A 219 6.77 -13.93 15.52
N LYS A 220 7.36 -14.28 16.67
CA LYS A 220 6.62 -14.89 17.78
C LYS A 220 5.55 -13.97 18.36
N ASN A 221 5.89 -12.70 18.59
CA ASN A 221 4.97 -11.71 19.16
C ASN A 221 3.82 -11.42 18.21
N VAL A 222 4.12 -11.25 16.91
CA VAL A 222 3.11 -10.98 15.88
C VAL A 222 2.17 -12.17 15.75
N MET A 223 2.70 -13.41 15.66
CA MET A 223 1.84 -14.60 15.55
C MET A 223 0.96 -14.79 16.79
N HIS A 224 1.48 -14.54 17.99
CA HIS A 224 0.67 -14.58 19.21
C HIS A 224 -0.43 -13.50 19.19
N ALA A 225 -0.12 -12.27 18.75
CA ALA A 225 -1.14 -11.23 18.61
C ALA A 225 -2.24 -11.63 17.61
N TYR A 226 -1.89 -12.35 16.53
CA TYR A 226 -2.85 -12.88 15.56
C TYR A 226 -3.73 -13.99 16.15
N GLU A 227 -3.15 -14.88 16.96
CA GLU A 227 -3.91 -15.91 17.70
C GLU A 227 -4.94 -15.27 18.62
N VAL A 228 -4.52 -14.32 19.45
CA VAL A 228 -5.40 -13.56 20.36
C VAL A 228 -6.47 -12.79 19.57
N ALA A 229 -6.12 -12.18 18.45
CA ALA A 229 -7.06 -11.46 17.62
C ALA A 229 -8.16 -12.38 17.05
N LEU A 230 -7.81 -13.60 16.65
CA LEU A 230 -8.78 -14.61 16.20
C LEU A 230 -9.70 -15.08 17.33
N GLU A 231 -9.15 -15.27 18.53
CA GLU A 231 -9.92 -15.67 19.72
C GLU A 231 -10.88 -14.58 20.21
N GLN A 232 -10.56 -13.32 19.94
CA GLN A 232 -11.33 -12.14 20.35
C GLN A 232 -12.19 -11.55 19.22
N ASP A 233 -12.41 -12.30 18.15
CA ASP A 233 -13.24 -11.91 17.01
C ASP A 233 -12.83 -10.59 16.32
N TYR A 234 -11.53 -10.24 16.33
CA TYR A 234 -11.00 -9.14 15.54
C TYR A 234 -11.16 -9.42 14.05
N ARG A 235 -11.45 -8.37 13.29
CA ARG A 235 -11.64 -8.45 11.83
C ARG A 235 -10.32 -8.31 11.09
N PHE A 236 -10.16 -9.10 10.05
CA PHE A 236 -8.95 -9.15 9.24
C PHE A 236 -9.17 -8.51 7.87
N GLY A 237 -8.06 -8.07 7.27
CA GLY A 237 -8.04 -7.53 5.91
C GLY A 237 -8.41 -6.03 5.82
N PRO A 238 -8.78 -5.53 4.64
CA PRO A 238 -8.98 -4.10 4.39
C PRO A 238 -10.09 -3.44 5.22
N TYR A 239 -11.17 -4.16 5.51
CA TYR A 239 -12.26 -3.71 6.41
C TYR A 239 -12.03 -4.12 7.87
N GLY A 240 -10.85 -4.61 8.17
CA GLY A 240 -10.52 -5.17 9.48
C GLY A 240 -9.98 -4.13 10.44
N ASP A 241 -9.63 -4.65 11.61
CA ASP A 241 -9.11 -3.87 12.73
C ASP A 241 -7.62 -3.51 12.54
N ALA A 242 -7.15 -2.55 13.31
CA ALA A 242 -5.76 -2.10 13.28
C ALA A 242 -4.90 -2.84 14.30
N LEU A 243 -3.64 -3.04 13.95
CA LEU A 243 -2.58 -3.52 14.82
C LEU A 243 -1.54 -2.40 15.00
N LEU A 244 -1.32 -1.96 16.23
CA LEU A 244 -0.25 -1.02 16.58
C LEU A 244 0.89 -1.79 17.24
N ILE A 245 2.09 -1.65 16.70
CA ILE A 245 3.32 -2.23 17.25
C ILE A 245 4.21 -1.08 17.72
N VAL A 246 4.60 -1.14 18.99
CA VAL A 246 5.48 -0.17 19.67
C VAL A 246 6.53 -0.94 20.45
N ASP A 247 7.71 -0.33 20.64
CA ASP A 247 8.74 -0.80 21.58
C ASP A 247 8.40 -0.36 23.00
#